data_ce5f8455b5518f5a72f674b86daceb8b
#
_entry.id   ce5f8455b5518f5a72f674b86daceb8b
#
_cell.length_a   1.000
_cell.length_b   1.000
_cell.length_c   1.000
_cell.angle_alpha   90.00
_cell.angle_beta   90.00
_cell.angle_gamma   90.00
#
_symmetry.space_group_name_H-M   'P 1'
#
loop_
_entity.id
_entity.type
_entity.pdbx_description
1 polymer ?
#
loop_
_entity_poly.entity_id
_entity_poly.type
_entity_poly.pdbx_seq_one_letter_code
_entity_poly.pdbx_strand_id
1 'polypeptide(L)'
;MHIPSRQTEKQEAFLYNYDMIGNQMVNAGALHQMLKPYKAHLITGHTHYNLNVVFDENLMEHNTAAVCGTWWKADICLDGTPRGYGIYEVNDNDVKWYYKSSGYPKEHQFRSYPVGASKEHPSDIIANVWNWDKLWKVEWLEDGQLMGNMTRYTGLDPYASVVCSDREKMVYTW
;
A
#
# COMPACT_ATOMS: atom_id res chain seq x y z
N MET A 1 -12.02 -6.21 -9.89
CA MET A 1 -12.67 -4.86 -9.97
C MET A 1 -11.60 -3.82 -10.24
N HIS A 2 -11.84 -2.74 -11.01
CA HIS A 2 -10.78 -1.74 -11.25
C HIS A 2 -10.73 -0.69 -10.15
N ILE A 3 -11.84 -0.06 -9.83
CA ILE A 3 -11.95 1.00 -8.82
C ILE A 3 -12.18 0.41 -7.44
N PRO A 4 -11.51 0.91 -6.38
CA PRO A 4 -11.72 0.46 -5.00
C PRO A 4 -13.17 0.57 -4.53
N SER A 5 -13.58 -0.39 -3.71
CA SER A 5 -14.91 -0.39 -3.09
C SER A 5 -14.94 0.30 -1.74
N ARG A 6 -13.78 0.57 -1.16
CA ARG A 6 -13.68 1.15 0.18
C ARG A 6 -14.38 2.50 0.28
N GLN A 7 -14.92 2.76 1.44
CA GLN A 7 -15.21 4.12 1.88
C GLN A 7 -14.02 4.56 2.72
N THR A 8 -13.43 5.71 2.37
CA THR A 8 -12.32 6.26 3.12
C THR A 8 -12.75 6.52 4.55
N GLU A 9 -12.12 5.83 5.49
CA GLU A 9 -12.18 6.25 6.87
C GLU A 9 -11.28 7.49 7.04
N LYS A 10 -11.73 8.46 7.83
CA LYS A 10 -11.03 9.72 8.11
C LYS A 10 -9.60 9.55 8.67
N GLN A 11 -9.22 8.34 9.05
CA GLN A 11 -7.91 8.03 9.62
C GLN A 11 -6.79 7.92 8.59
N GLU A 12 -7.09 7.89 7.31
CA GLU A 12 -6.10 7.83 6.24
C GLU A 12 -5.94 9.21 5.57
N ALA A 13 -5.65 10.22 6.37
CA ALA A 13 -5.59 11.63 5.97
C ALA A 13 -4.66 11.90 4.78
N PHE A 14 -3.63 11.09 4.58
CA PHE A 14 -2.71 11.21 3.44
C PHE A 14 -3.38 10.84 2.11
N LEU A 15 -4.23 9.83 2.12
CA LEU A 15 -4.97 9.38 0.93
C LEU A 15 -6.25 10.20 0.71
N TYR A 16 -6.69 10.91 1.72
CA TYR A 16 -7.95 11.63 1.74
C TYR A 16 -8.09 12.70 0.63
N ASN A 17 -7.03 13.42 0.34
CA ASN A 17 -7.06 14.45 -0.71
C ASN A 17 -7.03 13.88 -2.13
N TYR A 18 -6.58 12.64 -2.28
CA TYR A 18 -6.50 11.96 -3.59
C TYR A 18 -7.73 11.08 -3.86
N ASP A 19 -8.41 10.63 -2.81
CA ASP A 19 -9.60 9.77 -2.88
C ASP A 19 -10.92 10.54 -3.06
N MET A 20 -10.83 11.77 -3.51
CA MET A 20 -12.01 12.55 -3.84
C MET A 20 -12.86 11.81 -4.89
N ILE A 21 -14.16 11.94 -4.74
CA ILE A 21 -15.26 11.52 -5.61
C ILE A 21 -14.79 11.12 -7.03
N GLY A 22 -14.66 9.83 -7.32
CA GLY A 22 -14.20 9.30 -8.60
C GLY A 22 -13.24 8.12 -8.49
N ASN A 23 -12.57 7.97 -7.35
CA ASN A 23 -11.64 6.86 -7.08
C ASN A 23 -12.25 5.76 -6.20
N GLN A 24 -13.54 5.82 -5.93
CA GLN A 24 -14.28 4.82 -5.14
C GLN A 24 -15.58 4.44 -5.83
N MET A 25 -16.00 3.20 -5.61
CA MET A 25 -17.30 2.73 -6.07
C MET A 25 -18.42 3.41 -5.27
N VAL A 26 -19.34 4.08 -5.95
CA VAL A 26 -20.44 4.83 -5.31
C VAL A 26 -21.38 3.93 -4.51
N ASN A 27 -21.64 2.70 -4.98
CA ASN A 27 -22.55 1.74 -4.35
C ASN A 27 -21.82 0.62 -3.61
N ALA A 28 -20.61 0.86 -3.12
CA ALA A 28 -19.77 -0.11 -2.42
C ALA A 28 -20.50 -0.78 -1.24
N GLY A 29 -21.27 -0.02 -0.48
CA GLY A 29 -22.04 -0.57 0.64
C GLY A 29 -23.03 -1.68 0.22
N ALA A 30 -23.67 -1.55 -0.94
CA ALA A 30 -24.56 -2.60 -1.45
C ALA A 30 -23.76 -3.86 -1.84
N LEU A 31 -22.59 -3.69 -2.47
CA LEU A 31 -21.70 -4.81 -2.80
C LEU A 31 -21.24 -5.52 -1.51
N HIS A 32 -20.80 -4.77 -0.49
CA HIS A 32 -20.35 -5.36 0.78
C HIS A 32 -21.48 -6.15 1.47
N GLN A 33 -22.71 -5.64 1.45
CA GLN A 33 -23.86 -6.39 1.99
C GLN A 33 -24.14 -7.70 1.23
N MET A 34 -23.99 -7.70 -0.09
CA MET A 34 -24.15 -8.91 -0.91
C MET A 34 -23.04 -9.94 -0.63
N LEU A 35 -21.84 -9.48 -0.31
CA LEU A 35 -20.69 -10.34 -0.05
C LEU A 35 -20.65 -10.86 1.40
N LYS A 36 -21.40 -10.28 2.29
CA LYS A 36 -21.39 -10.60 3.74
C LYS A 36 -21.51 -12.10 4.09
N PRO A 37 -22.29 -12.93 3.35
CA PRO A 37 -22.36 -14.37 3.62
C PRO A 37 -21.11 -15.17 3.20
N TYR A 38 -20.17 -14.55 2.51
CA TYR A 38 -19.04 -15.22 1.88
C TYR A 38 -17.72 -14.74 2.46
N LYS A 39 -16.71 -15.63 2.48
CA LYS A 39 -15.33 -15.21 2.64
C LYS A 39 -14.84 -14.65 1.30
N ALA A 40 -14.70 -13.33 1.20
CA ALA A 40 -14.49 -12.64 -0.05
C ALA A 40 -13.22 -11.77 -0.04
N HIS A 41 -12.49 -11.81 -1.13
CA HIS A 41 -11.36 -10.93 -1.43
C HIS A 41 -11.69 -10.08 -2.65
N LEU A 42 -11.73 -8.77 -2.47
CA LEU A 42 -11.88 -7.81 -3.55
C LEU A 42 -10.49 -7.39 -4.02
N ILE A 43 -10.17 -7.64 -5.28
CA ILE A 43 -8.90 -7.23 -5.89
C ILE A 43 -9.18 -6.00 -6.75
N THR A 44 -8.54 -4.88 -6.42
CA THR A 44 -8.74 -3.57 -7.04
C THR A 44 -7.41 -2.91 -7.39
N GLY A 45 -7.45 -1.79 -8.10
CA GLY A 45 -6.30 -1.01 -8.49
C GLY A 45 -6.69 0.46 -8.67
N HIS A 46 -6.34 1.09 -9.81
CA HIS A 46 -6.71 2.43 -10.21
C HIS A 46 -5.93 3.56 -9.50
N THR A 47 -5.69 3.43 -8.22
CA THR A 47 -5.16 4.50 -7.38
C THR A 47 -3.63 4.58 -7.38
N HIS A 48 -2.94 3.62 -8.00
CA HIS A 48 -1.48 3.54 -8.10
C HIS A 48 -0.73 3.54 -6.75
N TYR A 49 -1.33 2.90 -5.74
CA TYR A 49 -0.69 2.60 -4.46
C TYR A 49 -1.22 1.29 -3.88
N ASN A 50 -0.50 0.68 -2.95
CA ASN A 50 -0.95 -0.51 -2.24
C ASN A 50 -1.75 -0.11 -1.00
N LEU A 51 -2.90 -0.75 -0.84
CA LEU A 51 -3.67 -0.65 0.39
C LEU A 51 -4.51 -1.91 0.60
N ASN A 52 -4.26 -2.61 1.69
CA ASN A 52 -5.10 -3.71 2.12
C ASN A 52 -6.08 -3.22 3.18
N VAL A 53 -7.37 -3.40 2.93
CA VAL A 53 -8.45 -3.03 3.85
C VAL A 53 -9.15 -4.27 4.33
N VAL A 54 -9.11 -4.53 5.63
CA VAL A 54 -9.86 -5.60 6.28
C VAL A 54 -11.13 -4.99 6.84
N PHE A 55 -12.26 -5.19 6.15
CA PHE A 55 -13.55 -4.67 6.60
C PHE A 55 -14.09 -5.44 7.80
N ASP A 56 -14.05 -6.78 7.71
CA ASP A 56 -14.42 -7.70 8.78
C ASP A 56 -13.65 -9.03 8.62
N GLU A 57 -14.05 -10.07 9.36
CA GLU A 57 -13.38 -11.38 9.31
C GLU A 57 -13.52 -12.10 7.97
N ASN A 58 -14.52 -11.73 7.16
CA ASN A 58 -14.87 -12.40 5.90
C ASN A 58 -14.61 -11.55 4.67
N LEU A 59 -14.43 -10.24 4.81
CA LEU A 59 -14.27 -9.33 3.67
C LEU A 59 -12.98 -8.53 3.76
N MET A 60 -12.14 -8.70 2.76
CA MET A 60 -10.90 -7.96 2.59
C MET A 60 -10.80 -7.37 1.18
N GLU A 61 -10.31 -6.14 1.06
CA GLU A 61 -9.97 -5.54 -0.22
C GLU A 61 -8.45 -5.36 -0.33
N HIS A 62 -7.94 -5.74 -1.48
CA HIS A 62 -6.55 -5.58 -1.89
C HIS A 62 -6.50 -4.56 -3.02
N ASN A 63 -6.20 -3.32 -2.70
CA ASN A 63 -5.90 -2.33 -3.72
C ASN A 63 -4.41 -2.41 -4.04
N THR A 64 -4.10 -2.81 -5.28
CA THR A 64 -2.72 -3.02 -5.70
C THR A 64 -2.17 -1.80 -6.44
N ALA A 65 -0.90 -1.52 -6.22
CA ALA A 65 -0.15 -0.52 -6.95
C ALA A 65 0.01 -0.88 -8.44
N ALA A 66 0.66 -0.05 -9.22
CA ALA A 66 0.67 -0.14 -10.67
C ALA A 66 2.07 -0.41 -11.24
N VAL A 67 2.13 -1.21 -12.32
CA VAL A 67 3.36 -1.44 -13.09
C VAL A 67 3.90 -0.15 -13.71
N CYS A 68 3.02 0.81 -14.04
CA CYS A 68 3.42 2.13 -14.55
C CYS A 68 3.89 3.09 -13.43
N GLY A 69 3.80 2.68 -12.16
CA GLY A 69 4.14 3.53 -11.03
C GLY A 69 3.37 4.86 -11.08
N THR A 70 4.09 5.96 -10.91
CA THR A 70 3.54 7.31 -11.08
C THR A 70 3.51 7.66 -12.57
N TRP A 71 2.61 7.01 -13.34
CA TRP A 71 2.39 7.24 -14.79
C TRP A 71 3.67 7.24 -15.63
N TRP A 72 4.57 6.28 -15.38
CA TRP A 72 5.87 6.11 -16.05
C TRP A 72 6.90 7.22 -15.76
N LYS A 73 6.63 8.13 -14.82
CA LYS A 73 7.51 9.26 -14.50
C LYS A 73 8.48 9.00 -13.36
N ALA A 74 8.22 7.97 -12.58
CA ALA A 74 9.09 7.53 -11.49
C ALA A 74 9.12 6.01 -11.42
N ASP A 75 10.12 5.46 -10.74
CA ASP A 75 10.27 4.04 -10.47
C ASP A 75 9.43 3.56 -9.27
N ILE A 76 8.63 4.46 -8.71
CA ILE A 76 7.75 4.24 -7.56
C ILE A 76 6.29 4.58 -7.88
N CYS A 77 5.41 4.06 -7.04
CA CYS A 77 4.01 4.41 -6.96
C CYS A 77 3.79 5.56 -5.97
N LEU A 78 2.55 6.03 -5.82
CA LEU A 78 2.24 7.20 -5.00
C LEU A 78 2.53 7.03 -3.50
N ASP A 79 2.57 5.80 -3.02
CA ASP A 79 2.89 5.41 -1.64
C ASP A 79 4.38 5.10 -1.41
N GLY A 80 5.24 5.39 -2.40
CA GLY A 80 6.65 5.05 -2.36
C GLY A 80 6.98 3.59 -2.67
N THR A 81 5.98 2.75 -2.88
CA THR A 81 6.17 1.35 -3.32
C THR A 81 6.84 1.31 -4.69
N PRO A 82 7.79 0.41 -4.95
CA PRO A 82 8.31 0.21 -6.31
C PRO A 82 7.19 -0.15 -7.29
N ARG A 83 7.36 0.15 -8.57
CA ARG A 83 6.45 -0.33 -9.62
C ARG A 83 6.26 -1.84 -9.55
N GLY A 84 5.03 -2.31 -9.69
CA GLY A 84 4.78 -3.75 -9.58
C GLY A 84 3.31 -4.11 -9.63
N TYR A 85 2.99 -5.28 -9.09
CA TYR A 85 1.65 -5.87 -9.11
C TYR A 85 1.45 -6.86 -7.98
N GLY A 86 0.21 -7.11 -7.62
CA GLY A 86 -0.15 -8.15 -6.65
C GLY A 86 -0.11 -9.54 -7.28
N ILE A 87 0.41 -10.51 -6.54
CA ILE A 87 0.30 -11.95 -6.84
C ILE A 87 -0.66 -12.57 -5.82
N TYR A 88 -1.62 -13.35 -6.30
CA TYR A 88 -2.62 -14.03 -5.48
C TYR A 88 -2.60 -15.51 -5.82
N GLU A 89 -2.28 -16.33 -4.83
CA GLU A 89 -2.26 -17.79 -4.91
C GLU A 89 -3.51 -18.31 -4.22
N VAL A 90 -4.39 -18.97 -4.96
CA VAL A 90 -5.66 -19.50 -4.45
C VAL A 90 -5.56 -21.03 -4.43
N ASN A 91 -5.77 -21.61 -3.24
CA ASN A 91 -5.85 -23.04 -3.04
C ASN A 91 -7.12 -23.35 -2.23
N ASP A 92 -8.14 -23.85 -2.90
CA ASP A 92 -9.50 -24.03 -2.36
C ASP A 92 -10.03 -22.72 -1.75
N ASN A 93 -10.16 -22.65 -0.43
CA ASN A 93 -10.64 -21.50 0.32
C ASN A 93 -9.50 -20.65 0.94
N ASP A 94 -8.25 -21.01 0.67
CA ASP A 94 -7.09 -20.27 1.16
C ASP A 94 -6.56 -19.34 0.07
N VAL A 95 -6.39 -18.07 0.42
CA VAL A 95 -5.84 -17.03 -0.45
C VAL A 95 -4.59 -16.47 0.20
N LYS A 96 -3.46 -16.65 -0.48
CA LYS A 96 -2.17 -16.04 -0.11
C LYS A 96 -1.82 -14.98 -1.12
N TRP A 97 -1.20 -13.92 -0.67
CA TRP A 97 -0.83 -12.83 -1.57
C TRP A 97 0.49 -12.20 -1.16
N TYR A 98 1.13 -11.58 -2.14
CA TYR A 98 2.30 -10.73 -1.93
C TYR A 98 2.41 -9.72 -3.06
N TYR A 99 3.13 -8.64 -2.82
CA TYR A 99 3.46 -7.68 -3.85
C TYR A 99 4.72 -8.10 -4.61
N LYS A 100 4.67 -8.03 -5.94
CA LYS A 100 5.81 -8.31 -6.81
C LYS A 100 6.31 -7.01 -7.42
N SER A 101 7.38 -6.46 -6.84
CA SER A 101 8.11 -5.32 -7.41
C SER A 101 8.76 -5.71 -8.74
N SER A 102 8.53 -4.93 -9.79
CA SER A 102 9.11 -5.18 -11.13
C SER A 102 10.62 -5.07 -11.08
N GLY A 103 11.30 -6.09 -11.59
CA GLY A 103 12.76 -6.15 -11.59
C GLY A 103 13.41 -6.62 -10.28
N TYR A 104 12.64 -6.87 -9.22
CA TYR A 104 13.14 -7.33 -7.93
C TYR A 104 12.71 -8.76 -7.63
N PRO A 105 13.42 -9.50 -6.74
CA PRO A 105 12.99 -10.81 -6.27
C PRO A 105 11.72 -10.72 -5.41
N LYS A 106 11.09 -11.89 -5.13
CA LYS A 106 9.85 -11.97 -4.31
C LYS A 106 10.06 -11.42 -2.90
N GLU A 107 11.24 -11.57 -2.35
CA GLU A 107 11.61 -11.18 -0.98
C GLU A 107 11.71 -9.67 -0.80
N HIS A 108 11.74 -8.90 -1.89
CA HIS A 108 11.74 -7.43 -1.83
C HIS A 108 10.34 -6.90 -1.49
N GLN A 109 10.01 -6.91 -0.19
CA GLN A 109 8.68 -6.56 0.31
C GLN A 109 8.65 -5.24 1.10
N PHE A 110 9.81 -4.62 1.32
CA PHE A 110 9.91 -3.36 2.06
C PHE A 110 11.18 -2.60 1.67
N ARG A 111 11.20 -1.33 2.05
CA ARG A 111 12.39 -0.47 2.04
C ARG A 111 12.59 0.10 3.42
N SER A 112 13.80 -0.06 3.98
CA SER A 112 14.17 0.54 5.26
C SER A 112 14.95 1.83 5.05
N TYR A 113 14.83 2.72 6.02
CA TYR A 113 15.50 4.00 6.05
C TYR A 113 16.20 4.19 7.38
N PRO A 114 17.46 4.68 7.37
CA PRO A 114 18.19 4.95 8.60
C PRO A 114 17.63 6.16 9.34
N VAL A 115 18.08 6.31 10.58
CA VAL A 115 17.88 7.53 11.37
C VAL A 115 18.27 8.76 10.54
N GLY A 116 17.46 9.81 10.61
CA GLY A 116 17.66 11.06 9.88
C GLY A 116 17.06 11.09 8.47
N ALA A 117 16.52 9.99 7.94
CA ALA A 117 15.93 9.95 6.61
C ALA A 117 14.58 10.66 6.52
N SER A 118 13.80 10.66 7.60
CA SER A 118 12.51 11.35 7.68
C SER A 118 12.64 12.67 8.42
N LYS A 119 12.00 13.71 7.87
CA LYS A 119 11.89 15.01 8.56
C LYS A 119 10.87 14.97 9.71
N GLU A 120 9.85 14.14 9.60
CA GLU A 120 8.79 14.00 10.61
C GLU A 120 9.25 13.12 11.78
N HIS A 121 10.11 12.14 11.48
CA HIS A 121 10.65 11.16 12.44
C HIS A 121 12.18 11.09 12.35
N PRO A 122 12.90 12.16 12.72
CA PRO A 122 14.34 12.26 12.48
C PRO A 122 15.19 11.32 13.34
N SER A 123 14.62 10.78 14.42
CA SER A 123 15.32 9.86 15.33
C SER A 123 14.96 8.38 15.11
N ASP A 124 14.08 8.07 14.15
CA ASP A 124 13.55 6.74 13.97
C ASP A 124 14.16 6.02 12.76
N ILE A 125 14.29 4.72 12.87
CA ILE A 125 14.46 3.82 11.73
C ILE A 125 13.06 3.55 11.16
N ILE A 126 12.89 3.75 9.87
CA ILE A 126 11.58 3.64 9.21
C ILE A 126 11.60 2.50 8.21
N ALA A 127 10.49 1.78 8.09
CA ALA A 127 10.25 0.80 7.05
C ALA A 127 8.94 1.10 6.32
N ASN A 128 9.01 1.24 5.00
CA ASN A 128 7.82 1.21 4.14
C ASN A 128 7.61 -0.23 3.66
N VAL A 129 6.53 -0.85 4.11
CA VAL A 129 6.19 -2.26 3.82
C VAL A 129 5.06 -2.30 2.79
N TRP A 130 5.36 -2.86 1.60
CA TRP A 130 4.51 -2.71 0.41
C TRP A 130 3.09 -3.26 0.56
N ASN A 131 2.94 -4.37 1.20
CA ASN A 131 1.68 -5.12 1.21
C ASN A 131 1.13 -5.29 2.62
N TRP A 132 1.45 -4.35 3.51
CA TRP A 132 1.04 -4.37 4.90
C TRP A 132 -0.49 -4.32 5.04
N ASP A 133 -1.02 -5.04 6.01
CA ASP A 133 -2.36 -4.90 6.53
C ASP A 133 -2.37 -4.99 8.07
N LYS A 134 -3.52 -4.75 8.69
CA LYS A 134 -3.64 -4.70 10.16
C LYS A 134 -3.36 -6.02 10.89
N LEU A 135 -3.25 -7.13 10.16
CA LEU A 135 -2.96 -8.46 10.74
C LEU A 135 -1.45 -8.74 10.77
N TRP A 136 -0.64 -7.90 10.11
CA TRP A 136 0.81 -8.08 10.04
C TRP A 136 1.51 -7.52 11.27
N LYS A 137 2.59 -8.20 11.65
CA LYS A 137 3.61 -7.69 12.56
C LYS A 137 4.86 -7.34 11.77
N VAL A 138 5.44 -6.19 12.06
CA VAL A 138 6.72 -5.77 11.53
C VAL A 138 7.69 -5.73 12.71
N GLU A 139 8.67 -6.61 12.69
CA GLU A 139 9.67 -6.76 13.74
C GLU A 139 11.02 -6.25 13.22
N TRP A 140 11.83 -5.72 14.11
CA TRP A 140 13.20 -5.35 13.77
C TRP A 140 14.21 -6.10 14.63
N LEU A 141 15.35 -6.41 14.00
CA LEU A 141 16.43 -7.15 14.62
C LEU A 141 17.70 -6.32 14.53
N GLU A 142 18.55 -6.43 15.56
CA GLU A 142 19.90 -5.89 15.60
C GLU A 142 20.87 -7.04 15.89
N ASP A 143 21.86 -7.23 15.02
CA ASP A 143 22.82 -8.34 15.10
C ASP A 143 22.16 -9.73 15.29
N GLY A 144 21.00 -9.92 14.67
CA GLY A 144 20.23 -11.17 14.73
C GLY A 144 19.37 -11.34 15.98
N GLN A 145 19.38 -10.36 16.90
CA GLN A 145 18.52 -10.35 18.08
C GLN A 145 17.24 -9.57 17.82
N LEU A 146 16.10 -10.14 18.20
CA LEU A 146 14.81 -9.46 18.12
C LEU A 146 14.75 -8.32 19.15
N MET A 147 14.66 -7.09 18.65
CA MET A 147 14.58 -5.88 19.49
C MET A 147 13.15 -5.46 19.80
N GLY A 148 12.20 -5.81 18.94
CA GLY A 148 10.79 -5.55 19.17
C GLY A 148 9.97 -5.36 17.90
N ASN A 149 8.71 -4.95 18.09
CA ASN A 149 7.82 -4.60 17.01
C ASN A 149 8.00 -3.13 16.61
N MET A 150 7.95 -2.86 15.32
CA MET A 150 7.86 -1.49 14.81
C MET A 150 6.43 -0.95 15.01
N THR A 151 6.34 0.32 15.37
CA THR A 151 5.05 1.01 15.50
C THR A 151 4.64 1.58 14.15
N ARG A 152 3.42 1.26 13.71
CA ARG A 152 2.88 1.84 12.48
C ARG A 152 2.55 3.31 12.69
N TYR A 153 2.88 4.12 11.70
CA TYR A 153 2.42 5.50 11.58
C TYR A 153 1.99 5.81 10.14
N THR A 154 1.30 6.91 9.94
CA THR A 154 0.98 7.44 8.62
C THR A 154 1.84 8.67 8.37
N GLY A 155 2.60 8.67 7.29
CA GLY A 155 3.52 9.76 6.95
C GLY A 155 4.04 9.63 5.53
N LEU A 156 4.90 10.55 5.13
CA LEU A 156 5.52 10.53 3.81
C LEU A 156 6.65 9.48 3.78
N ASP A 157 6.68 8.69 2.71
CA ASP A 157 7.83 7.85 2.41
C ASP A 157 9.05 8.74 2.11
N PRO A 158 10.21 8.56 2.80
CA PRO A 158 11.37 9.41 2.61
C PRO A 158 11.89 9.47 1.17
N TYR A 159 11.90 8.33 0.45
CA TYR A 159 12.34 8.29 -0.94
C TYR A 159 11.32 8.97 -1.86
N ALA A 160 10.03 8.71 -1.67
CA ALA A 160 8.97 9.38 -2.41
C ALA A 160 9.01 10.91 -2.20
N SER A 161 9.29 11.38 -0.99
CA SER A 161 9.45 12.80 -0.70
C SER A 161 10.55 13.46 -1.53
N VAL A 162 11.68 12.75 -1.75
CA VAL A 162 12.78 13.25 -2.59
C VAL A 162 12.38 13.22 -4.08
N VAL A 163 11.85 12.11 -4.55
CA VAL A 163 11.44 11.94 -5.96
C VAL A 163 10.33 12.93 -6.33
N CYS A 164 9.31 13.08 -5.48
CA CYS A 164 8.18 13.97 -5.74
C CYS A 164 8.51 15.46 -5.59
N SER A 165 9.58 15.82 -4.88
CA SER A 165 10.06 17.21 -4.82
C SER A 165 10.87 17.63 -6.05
N ASP A 166 11.34 16.68 -6.83
CA ASP A 166 12.08 16.94 -8.08
C ASP A 166 11.09 17.15 -9.23
N ARG A 167 10.83 18.41 -9.56
CA ARG A 167 9.89 18.79 -10.63
C ARG A 167 10.28 18.26 -12.00
N GLU A 168 11.55 18.01 -12.26
CA GLU A 168 12.01 17.43 -13.53
C GLU A 168 11.65 15.94 -13.63
N LYS A 169 11.66 15.24 -12.50
CA LYS A 169 11.27 13.82 -12.41
C LYS A 169 9.76 13.62 -12.33
N MET A 170 9.03 14.61 -11.82
CA MET A 170 7.58 14.54 -11.58
C MET A 170 6.80 15.55 -12.41
N VAL A 171 7.22 15.81 -13.64
CA VAL A 171 6.47 16.71 -14.54
C VAL A 171 5.12 16.10 -14.88
N TYR A 172 4.09 16.49 -14.15
CA TYR A 172 2.70 16.32 -14.56
C TYR A 172 2.42 17.32 -15.68
N THR A 173 2.49 16.86 -16.90
CA THR A 173 1.86 17.55 -18.02
C THR A 173 0.48 16.93 -18.21
N TRP A 174 -0.51 17.52 -17.63
CA TRP A 174 -1.92 17.35 -18.00
C TRP A 174 -2.32 18.48 -18.90
#